data_a8e6385ebf93d49d95a191bc0756e5bb
#
_entry.id   a8e6385ebf93d49d95a191bc0756e5bb
#
_cell.length_a   1.000
_cell.length_b   1.000
_cell.length_c   1.000
_cell.angle_alpha   90.00
_cell.angle_beta   90.00
_cell.angle_gamma   90.00
#
_symmetry.space_group_name_H-M   'P 1'
#
loop_
_entity.id
_entity.type
_entity.pdbx_description
1 polymer ?
#
loop_
_entity_poly.entity_id
_entity_poly.type
_entity_poly.pdbx_seq_one_letter_code
_entity_poly.pdbx_strand_id
1 'polypeptide(L)'
;MQNTGHSYSSGKWLVRPGSEQEFIERWTSFIEWTLNEAPGAVSFVLVRSTEEPSKFLSLGAWESQQAQEAWREMPQMQVMLGHCRALCDEYDTYRYTLAARLGR
;
A
#
# COMPACT_ATOMS: atom_id res chain seq x y z
N MET A 1 -15.07 -20.86 -1.35
CA MET A 1 -14.01 -20.14 -2.04
C MET A 1 -13.19 -19.32 -1.06
N GLN A 2 -11.95 -19.41 -1.18
CA GLN A 2 -11.04 -18.68 -0.30
C GLN A 2 -10.90 -17.24 -0.74
N ASN A 3 -10.87 -16.36 0.23
CA ASN A 3 -10.55 -14.97 -0.03
C ASN A 3 -9.08 -14.76 0.35
N THR A 4 -8.19 -15.18 -0.54
CA THR A 4 -6.78 -15.31 -0.20
C THR A 4 -5.89 -14.18 -0.71
N GLY A 5 -6.43 -13.29 -1.51
CA GLY A 5 -5.59 -12.27 -2.15
C GLY A 5 -4.75 -12.87 -3.26
N HIS A 6 -5.17 -12.67 -4.50
CA HIS A 6 -4.48 -13.18 -5.67
C HIS A 6 -3.68 -12.09 -6.38
N SER A 7 -3.98 -10.85 -6.14
CA SER A 7 -3.35 -9.71 -6.77
C SER A 7 -2.73 -8.84 -5.67
N TYR A 8 -1.57 -8.27 -5.99
CA TYR A 8 -0.86 -7.48 -5.00
C TYR A 8 -0.49 -6.12 -5.57
N SER A 9 -0.57 -5.10 -4.73
CA SER A 9 -0.03 -3.77 -5.00
C SER A 9 1.15 -3.54 -4.09
N SER A 10 2.15 -2.81 -4.57
CA SER A 10 3.29 -2.47 -3.74
C SER A 10 3.67 -1.01 -3.92
N GLY A 11 4.30 -0.47 -2.89
CA GLY A 11 4.88 0.87 -2.94
C GLY A 11 6.25 0.85 -2.32
N LYS A 12 7.19 1.45 -3.02
CA LYS A 12 8.53 1.72 -2.47
C LYS A 12 8.60 3.21 -2.19
N TRP A 13 8.87 3.55 -0.93
CA TRP A 13 8.78 4.92 -0.47
C TRP A 13 10.11 5.34 0.15
N LEU A 14 10.68 6.42 -0.37
CA LEU A 14 11.82 7.05 0.30
C LEU A 14 11.28 8.32 0.95
N VAL A 15 11.00 8.24 2.24
CA VAL A 15 10.40 9.32 3.00
C VAL A 15 11.46 10.37 3.32
N ARG A 16 11.07 11.64 3.27
CA ARG A 16 11.98 12.73 3.63
C ARG A 16 12.40 12.57 5.09
N PRO A 17 13.70 12.64 5.38
CA PRO A 17 14.17 12.52 6.77
C PRO A 17 13.44 13.50 7.69
N GLY A 18 12.95 13.00 8.81
CA GLY A 18 12.16 13.79 9.75
C GLY A 18 10.67 13.66 9.58
N SER A 19 10.19 13.11 8.46
CA SER A 19 8.76 12.96 8.19
C SER A 19 8.27 11.53 8.33
N GLU A 20 9.10 10.64 8.87
CA GLU A 20 8.77 9.21 8.90
C GLU A 20 7.54 8.90 9.72
N GLN A 21 7.40 9.51 10.90
CA GLN A 21 6.25 9.24 11.74
C GLN A 21 4.97 9.77 11.11
N GLU A 22 5.01 10.95 10.54
CA GLU A 22 3.84 11.50 9.84
C GLU A 22 3.47 10.62 8.64
N PHE A 23 4.46 10.09 7.93
CA PHE A 23 4.21 9.19 6.81
C PHE A 23 3.47 7.94 7.27
N ILE A 24 3.91 7.33 8.36
CA ILE A 24 3.26 6.12 8.91
C ILE A 24 1.81 6.42 9.23
N GLU A 25 1.55 7.59 9.84
CA GLU A 25 0.18 7.96 10.21
C GLU A 25 -0.70 8.19 8.98
N ARG A 26 -0.17 8.86 7.96
CA ARG A 26 -0.94 9.10 6.74
C ARG A 26 -1.18 7.81 5.96
N TRP A 27 -0.17 6.95 5.90
CA TRP A 27 -0.34 5.66 5.24
C TRP A 27 -1.38 4.81 5.97
N THR A 28 -1.34 4.81 7.30
CA THR A 28 -2.31 4.06 8.10
C THR A 28 -3.73 4.54 7.83
N SER A 29 -3.95 5.86 7.84
CA SER A 29 -5.27 6.43 7.55
C SER A 29 -5.73 6.07 6.13
N PHE A 30 -4.82 6.12 5.17
CA PHE A 30 -5.10 5.76 3.78
C PHE A 30 -5.57 4.31 3.69
N ILE A 31 -4.90 3.42 4.37
CA ILE A 31 -5.22 1.99 4.27
C ILE A 31 -6.47 1.66 5.09
N GLU A 32 -6.71 2.32 6.22
CA GLU A 32 -7.96 2.13 6.94
C GLU A 32 -9.15 2.52 6.05
N TRP A 33 -9.04 3.65 5.36
CA TRP A 33 -10.05 4.06 4.39
C TRP A 33 -10.20 3.02 3.28
N THR A 34 -9.08 2.53 2.75
CA THR A 34 -9.09 1.54 1.68
C THR A 34 -9.83 0.27 2.10
N LEU A 35 -9.55 -0.24 3.30
CA LEU A 35 -10.19 -1.45 3.79
C LEU A 35 -11.68 -1.26 4.00
N ASN A 36 -12.11 -0.04 4.34
CA ASN A 36 -13.52 0.25 4.54
C ASN A 36 -14.28 0.50 3.25
N GLU A 37 -13.64 1.11 2.26
CA GLU A 37 -14.35 1.64 1.10
C GLU A 37 -14.06 0.93 -0.21
N ALA A 38 -12.94 0.21 -0.30
CA ALA A 38 -12.55 -0.42 -1.57
C ALA A 38 -12.90 -1.90 -1.56
N PRO A 39 -13.93 -2.32 -2.33
CA PRO A 39 -14.28 -3.74 -2.39
C PRO A 39 -13.10 -4.57 -2.89
N GLY A 40 -12.88 -5.70 -2.25
CA GLY A 40 -11.82 -6.61 -2.66
C GLY A 40 -10.47 -6.37 -1.99
N ALA A 41 -10.35 -5.35 -1.16
CA ALA A 41 -9.15 -5.14 -0.36
C ALA A 41 -9.09 -6.22 0.73
N VAL A 42 -7.94 -6.89 0.86
CA VAL A 42 -7.79 -8.02 1.78
C VAL A 42 -6.92 -7.67 2.98
N SER A 43 -5.67 -7.34 2.76
CA SER A 43 -4.75 -7.01 3.86
C SER A 43 -3.57 -6.19 3.34
N PHE A 44 -3.00 -5.37 4.22
CA PHE A 44 -1.91 -4.48 3.84
C PHE A 44 -0.88 -4.45 4.94
N VAL A 45 0.39 -4.37 4.55
CA VAL A 45 1.48 -4.19 5.51
C VAL A 45 2.39 -3.07 5.02
N LEU A 46 2.98 -2.38 5.97
CA LEU A 46 4.04 -1.41 5.74
C LEU A 46 5.23 -1.86 6.56
N VAL A 47 6.36 -2.04 5.89
CA VAL A 47 7.59 -2.44 6.57
C VAL A 47 8.64 -1.36 6.36
N ARG A 48 9.58 -1.28 7.29
CA ARG A 48 10.59 -0.24 7.31
C ARG A 48 11.96 -0.88 7.30
N SER A 49 12.87 -0.35 6.50
CA SER A 49 14.24 -0.85 6.46
C SER A 49 14.89 -0.70 7.83
N THR A 50 15.58 -1.75 8.28
CA THR A 50 16.32 -1.69 9.53
C THR A 50 17.65 -0.95 9.35
N GLU A 51 18.07 -0.73 8.12
CA GLU A 51 19.35 -0.08 7.81
C GLU A 51 19.17 1.37 7.42
N GLU A 52 18.07 1.67 6.70
CA GLU A 52 17.78 3.04 6.25
C GLU A 52 16.38 3.41 6.72
N PRO A 53 16.25 4.07 7.87
CA PRO A 53 14.95 4.30 8.50
C PRO A 53 13.95 5.11 7.70
N SER A 54 14.39 5.80 6.66
CA SER A 54 13.49 6.57 5.78
C SER A 54 12.94 5.74 4.62
N LYS A 55 13.38 4.49 4.50
CA LYS A 55 12.99 3.59 3.41
C LYS A 55 11.89 2.64 3.86
N PHE A 56 10.78 2.67 3.15
CA PHE A 56 9.62 1.83 3.46
C PHE A 56 9.19 1.04 2.25
N LEU A 57 8.56 -0.10 2.51
CA LEU A 57 7.94 -0.93 1.48
C LEU A 57 6.53 -1.27 1.96
N SER A 58 5.54 -1.02 1.11
CA SER A 58 4.18 -1.44 1.41
C SER A 58 3.78 -2.56 0.46
N LEU A 59 2.93 -3.46 0.94
CA LEU A 59 2.41 -4.56 0.15
C LEU A 59 0.95 -4.76 0.52
N GLY A 60 0.08 -4.75 -0.49
CA GLY A 60 -1.34 -4.92 -0.29
C GLY A 60 -1.86 -6.11 -1.08
N ALA A 61 -2.67 -6.94 -0.43
CA ALA A 61 -3.29 -8.10 -1.05
C ALA A 61 -4.72 -7.76 -1.46
N TRP A 62 -5.11 -8.15 -2.66
CA TRP A 62 -6.41 -7.88 -3.26
C TRP A 62 -7.03 -9.17 -3.76
N GLU A 63 -8.36 -9.24 -3.75
CA GLU A 63 -9.07 -10.40 -4.28
C GLU A 63 -8.83 -10.60 -5.76
N SER A 64 -8.66 -9.50 -6.51
CA SER A 64 -8.50 -9.55 -7.95
C SER A 64 -7.79 -8.31 -8.44
N GLN A 65 -7.25 -8.40 -9.66
CA GLN A 65 -6.67 -7.25 -10.32
C GLN A 65 -7.73 -6.19 -10.60
N GLN A 66 -8.95 -6.61 -10.91
CA GLN A 66 -10.06 -5.69 -11.18
C GLN A 66 -10.39 -4.85 -9.95
N ALA A 67 -10.38 -5.46 -8.76
CA ALA A 67 -10.62 -4.73 -7.52
C ALA A 67 -9.53 -3.68 -7.31
N GLN A 68 -8.30 -4.03 -7.57
CA GLN A 68 -7.18 -3.12 -7.45
C GLN A 68 -7.30 -1.95 -8.44
N GLU A 69 -7.70 -2.23 -9.66
CA GLU A 69 -7.87 -1.19 -10.68
C GLU A 69 -9.01 -0.24 -10.31
N ALA A 70 -10.11 -0.78 -9.80
CA ALA A 70 -11.24 0.06 -9.38
C ALA A 70 -10.83 1.00 -8.25
N TRP A 71 -10.03 0.51 -7.31
CA TRP A 71 -9.50 1.32 -6.21
C TRP A 71 -8.66 2.49 -6.74
N ARG A 72 -7.81 2.22 -7.74
CA ARG A 72 -6.95 3.25 -8.30
C ARG A 72 -7.73 4.38 -8.97
N GLU A 73 -8.97 4.11 -9.39
CA GLU A 73 -9.81 5.10 -10.04
C GLU A 73 -10.67 5.90 -9.06
N MET A 74 -10.68 5.53 -7.79
CA MET A 74 -11.45 6.26 -6.79
C MET A 74 -10.80 7.63 -6.53
N PRO A 75 -11.56 8.74 -6.64
CA PRO A 75 -10.96 10.07 -6.43
C PRO A 75 -10.32 10.22 -5.05
N GLN A 76 -10.95 9.68 -4.01
CA GLN A 76 -10.40 9.79 -2.66
C GLN A 76 -9.08 9.04 -2.52
N MET A 77 -8.92 7.92 -3.25
CA MET A 77 -7.65 7.20 -3.27
C MET A 77 -6.52 8.11 -3.75
N GLN A 78 -6.77 8.85 -4.82
CA GLN A 78 -5.77 9.75 -5.39
C GLN A 78 -5.38 10.84 -4.40
N VAL A 79 -6.36 11.38 -3.67
CA VAL A 79 -6.11 12.40 -2.67
C VAL A 79 -5.23 11.86 -1.55
N MET A 80 -5.59 10.71 -0.99
CA MET A 80 -4.88 10.16 0.15
C MET A 80 -3.49 9.64 -0.23
N LEU A 81 -3.37 9.06 -1.41
CA LEU A 81 -2.06 8.68 -1.94
C LEU A 81 -1.18 9.91 -2.08
N GLY A 82 -1.75 11.01 -2.57
CA GLY A 82 -1.03 12.27 -2.69
C GLY A 82 -0.49 12.77 -1.36
N HIS A 83 -1.26 12.61 -0.29
CA HIS A 83 -0.80 13.01 1.04
C HIS A 83 0.43 12.20 1.48
N CYS A 84 0.47 10.92 1.14
CA CYS A 84 1.64 10.08 1.45
C CYS A 84 2.83 10.49 0.61
N ARG A 85 2.61 10.65 -0.71
CA ARG A 85 3.69 11.01 -1.63
C ARG A 85 4.31 12.36 -1.31
N ALA A 86 3.52 13.28 -0.78
CA ALA A 86 4.00 14.62 -0.45
C ALA A 86 5.11 14.61 0.60
N LEU A 87 5.22 13.53 1.36
CA LEU A 87 6.25 13.39 2.40
C LEU A 87 7.50 12.65 1.90
N CYS A 88 7.52 12.27 0.62
CA CYS A 88 8.57 11.42 0.08
C CYS A 88 9.43 12.14 -0.95
N ASP A 89 10.72 11.79 -0.96
CA ASP A 89 11.63 12.21 -2.01
C ASP A 89 11.48 11.33 -3.24
N GLU A 90 11.14 10.04 -3.05
CA GLU A 90 10.93 9.10 -4.15
C GLU A 90 9.77 8.17 -3.82
N TYR A 91 9.06 7.76 -4.86
CA TYR A 91 7.97 6.82 -4.73
C TYR A 91 7.81 6.05 -6.03
N ASP A 92 7.77 4.71 -5.91
CA ASP A 92 7.51 3.80 -7.02
C ASP A 92 6.42 2.83 -6.63
N THR A 93 5.58 2.45 -7.60
CA THR A 93 4.50 1.50 -7.37
C THR A 93 4.55 0.42 -8.43
N TYR A 94 4.22 -0.79 -8.02
CA TYR A 94 4.21 -1.97 -8.89
C TYR A 94 3.01 -2.84 -8.58
N ARG A 95 2.61 -3.63 -9.55
CA ARG A 95 1.52 -4.60 -9.42
C ARG A 95 2.07 -5.98 -9.66
N TYR A 96 1.56 -6.94 -8.88
CA TYR A 96 2.02 -8.31 -8.93
C TYR A 96 0.85 -9.26 -8.85
N THR A 97 1.07 -10.48 -9.34
CA THR A 97 0.12 -11.56 -9.13
C THR A 97 0.80 -12.59 -8.23
N LEU A 98 -0.01 -13.24 -7.40
CA LEU A 98 0.53 -14.24 -6.48
C LEU A 98 1.07 -15.42 -7.27
N ALA A 99 2.32 -15.79 -7.02
CA ALA A 99 2.96 -16.91 -7.67
C ALA A 99 3.04 -18.13 -6.74
N ALA A 100 3.27 -17.88 -5.46
CA ALA A 100 3.36 -18.99 -4.50
C ALA A 100 3.14 -18.43 -3.10
N ARG A 101 2.51 -19.25 -2.26
CA ARG A 101 2.30 -18.91 -0.85
C ARG A 101 2.68 -20.09 0.01
N LEU A 102 3.57 -19.84 0.95
CA LEU A 102 4.02 -20.84 1.90
C LEU A 102 4.04 -20.18 3.27
N GLY A 103 3.84 -20.98 4.30
CA GLY A 103 3.84 -20.44 5.65
C GLY A 103 3.52 -21.52 6.67
N ARG A 104 3.40 -21.12 7.91
CA ARG A 104 3.09 -22.04 9.01
C ARG A 104 1.80 -21.64 9.67
#